data_aabf657f878bfbe89566dc796a42b138
#
_entry.id   aabf657f878bfbe89566dc796a42b138
#
_cell.length_a   1.000
_cell.length_b   1.000
_cell.length_c   1.000
_cell.angle_alpha   90.00
_cell.angle_beta   90.00
_cell.angle_gamma   90.00
#
_symmetry.space_group_name_H-M   'P 1'
#
loop_
_entity.id
_entity.type
_entity.pdbx_description
1 polymer ?
#
loop_
_entity_poly.entity_id
_entity_poly.type
_entity_poly.pdbx_seq_one_letter_code
_entity_poly.pdbx_strand_id
1 'polypeptide(L)'
;MVCNVFRTNSDLKLQASMEPAGVTKELKSDKSERMAGVEHVDLFNEMKQRFLSFKKHKYMKDLEHYEKLAKGQAPKFMVIACADSRVCPSSILGFQPGEAFVVRNVANMVPPYENGPSETNAALEFAVNSLKVENILVIGHSRCGGIRALMSMHDDVEPSSLIGSWVSVGMDARVKTKAAAHFLNFDQQCKHCEKESVNCSLVNLLSYPWVEEKVRNGELNIHGGYYDFVDCSFEKWTLYKENNMKDKSGKVSVKDRAFWF
;
A
#
# COMPACT_ATOMS: atom_id res chain seq x y z
N MET A 1 -4.26 -5.05 36.67
CA MET A 1 -4.42 -3.58 36.57
C MET A 1 -5.32 -3.29 35.39
N VAL A 2 -6.59 -3.01 35.67
CA VAL A 2 -7.63 -2.81 34.65
C VAL A 2 -7.65 -1.33 34.32
N CYS A 3 -7.40 -0.98 33.08
CA CYS A 3 -7.49 0.40 32.61
C CYS A 3 -8.89 0.66 32.08
N ASN A 4 -9.75 1.21 32.96
CA ASN A 4 -11.03 1.80 32.60
C ASN A 4 -10.76 3.23 32.11
N VAL A 5 -10.99 3.49 30.83
CA VAL A 5 -11.08 4.85 30.29
C VAL A 5 -12.27 4.94 29.36
N PHE A 6 -13.44 5.16 29.94
CA PHE A 6 -14.51 5.91 29.28
C PHE A 6 -15.15 6.82 30.32
N ARG A 7 -14.71 8.06 30.36
CA ARG A 7 -15.46 9.16 30.95
C ARG A 7 -15.76 10.19 29.89
N THR A 8 -17.01 10.33 29.60
CA THR A 8 -17.65 11.49 28.98
C THR A 8 -17.42 12.70 29.87
N ASN A 9 -16.95 13.78 29.31
CA ASN A 9 -17.35 15.12 29.74
C ASN A 9 -17.14 16.18 28.67
N SER A 10 -18.21 16.81 28.38
CA SER A 10 -18.55 18.13 27.89
C SER A 10 -17.55 19.24 28.23
N ASP A 11 -17.53 20.22 27.32
CA ASP A 11 -17.11 21.63 27.46
C ASP A 11 -15.62 21.95 27.45
N LEU A 12 -15.16 22.29 26.25
CA LEU A 12 -14.13 23.31 26.08
C LEU A 12 -14.45 24.17 24.85
N LYS A 13 -15.18 25.27 25.10
CA LYS A 13 -15.22 26.42 24.19
C LYS A 13 -13.86 27.09 24.18
N LEU A 14 -13.16 27.05 23.06
CA LEU A 14 -12.05 27.96 22.79
C LEU A 14 -12.60 29.19 22.05
N GLN A 15 -12.69 30.30 22.78
CA GLN A 15 -12.80 31.65 22.20
C GLN A 15 -11.44 32.02 21.61
N ALA A 16 -11.40 32.28 20.31
CA ALA A 16 -10.38 33.10 19.70
C ALA A 16 -11.02 34.38 19.19
N SER A 17 -10.83 35.46 19.95
CA SER A 17 -11.06 36.82 19.50
C SER A 17 -9.82 37.31 18.79
N MET A 18 -9.97 37.89 17.63
CA MET A 18 -9.40 39.19 17.19
C MET A 18 -9.70 39.39 15.71
N GLU A 19 -10.60 40.33 15.46
CA GLU A 19 -10.70 41.02 14.16
C GLU A 19 -9.71 42.21 14.13
N PRO A 20 -9.39 42.68 12.91
CA PRO A 20 -9.43 44.09 12.70
C PRO A 20 -10.37 44.48 11.53
N ALA A 21 -10.99 45.61 11.75
CA ALA A 21 -12.00 46.29 10.96
C ALA A 21 -11.52 46.73 9.57
N GLY A 22 -12.48 46.79 8.67
CA GLY A 22 -12.46 47.78 7.60
C GLY A 22 -13.07 47.37 6.27
N VAL A 23 -14.17 48.04 5.96
CA VAL A 23 -14.76 48.38 4.66
C VAL A 23 -15.93 47.53 4.18
N THR A 24 -17.09 48.10 4.47
CA THR A 24 -18.41 47.86 3.88
C THR A 24 -18.42 47.96 2.36
N LYS A 25 -19.06 46.98 1.71
CA LYS A 25 -19.97 47.21 0.57
C LYS A 25 -21.01 46.09 0.55
N GLU A 26 -22.25 46.50 0.78
CA GLU A 26 -23.46 45.68 0.63
C GLU A 26 -23.56 45.16 -0.83
N LEU A 27 -23.65 43.87 -0.97
CA LEU A 27 -24.27 43.21 -2.10
C LEU A 27 -25.20 42.15 -1.54
N LYS A 28 -26.45 42.52 -1.37
CA LYS A 28 -27.54 41.56 -1.19
C LYS A 28 -27.63 40.73 -2.46
N SER A 29 -27.28 39.45 -2.39
CA SER A 29 -27.67 38.47 -3.38
C SER A 29 -28.18 37.22 -2.68
N ASP A 30 -29.44 37.02 -2.89
CA ASP A 30 -30.26 35.83 -2.74
C ASP A 30 -29.46 34.52 -2.72
N LYS A 31 -29.27 33.95 -1.55
CA LYS A 31 -28.64 32.62 -1.33
C LYS A 31 -29.51 31.72 -0.46
N SER A 32 -30.82 31.90 -0.42
CA SER A 32 -31.70 31.09 0.43
C SER A 32 -32.44 29.94 -0.27
N GLU A 33 -32.23 29.69 -1.57
CA GLU A 33 -33.04 28.69 -2.30
C GLU A 33 -32.24 27.53 -2.99
N ARG A 34 -31.03 27.16 -2.55
CA ARG A 34 -30.31 26.01 -3.13
C ARG A 34 -29.73 25.04 -2.12
N MET A 35 -30.41 24.77 -1.02
CA MET A 35 -30.05 23.67 -0.10
C MET A 35 -31.25 22.80 0.29
N ALA A 36 -32.15 22.56 -0.64
CA ALA A 36 -33.18 21.54 -0.49
C ALA A 36 -32.81 20.41 -1.45
N GLY A 37 -32.29 19.30 -0.93
CA GLY A 37 -32.14 18.07 -1.72
C GLY A 37 -30.79 17.35 -1.75
N VAL A 38 -29.85 17.62 -0.85
CA VAL A 38 -28.76 16.65 -0.61
C VAL A 38 -29.25 15.71 0.50
N GLU A 39 -29.80 14.56 0.11
CA GLU A 39 -29.97 13.47 1.07
C GLU A 39 -28.63 13.21 1.73
N HIS A 40 -28.55 13.45 3.04
CA HIS A 40 -27.37 13.12 3.84
C HIS A 40 -27.28 11.60 3.86
N VAL A 41 -26.49 11.04 2.92
CA VAL A 41 -26.24 9.60 2.87
C VAL A 41 -25.61 9.20 4.21
N ASP A 42 -26.34 8.44 5.02
CA ASP A 42 -25.79 7.87 6.24
C ASP A 42 -24.79 6.77 5.87
N LEU A 43 -23.52 7.17 5.72
CA LEU A 43 -22.43 6.30 5.33
C LEU A 43 -22.28 5.09 6.27
N PHE A 44 -22.54 5.27 7.56
CA PHE A 44 -22.46 4.17 8.51
C PHE A 44 -23.63 3.18 8.37
N ASN A 45 -24.82 3.66 8.03
CA ASN A 45 -25.94 2.77 7.71
C ASN A 45 -25.66 1.98 6.43
N GLU A 46 -25.08 2.61 5.41
CA GLU A 46 -24.65 1.91 4.20
C GLU A 46 -23.61 0.83 4.52
N MET A 47 -22.58 1.14 5.32
CA MET A 47 -21.59 0.15 5.78
C MET A 47 -22.23 -0.99 6.56
N LYS A 48 -23.22 -0.70 7.43
CA LYS A 48 -23.98 -1.71 8.14
C LYS A 48 -24.73 -2.65 7.17
N GLN A 49 -25.39 -2.12 6.16
CA GLN A 49 -26.07 -2.94 5.16
C GLN A 49 -25.10 -3.82 4.38
N ARG A 50 -23.94 -3.30 3.99
CA ARG A 50 -22.87 -4.08 3.34
C ARG A 50 -22.38 -5.22 4.25
N PHE A 51 -22.16 -4.96 5.56
CA PHE A 51 -21.77 -5.98 6.52
C PHE A 51 -22.85 -7.05 6.69
N LEU A 52 -24.12 -6.67 6.81
CA LEU A 52 -25.23 -7.62 6.91
C LEU A 52 -25.37 -8.48 5.64
N SER A 53 -25.15 -7.88 4.48
CA SER A 53 -25.09 -8.60 3.20
C SER A 53 -23.93 -9.60 3.17
N PHE A 54 -22.74 -9.20 3.58
CA PHE A 54 -21.60 -10.11 3.73
C PHE A 54 -21.92 -11.27 4.68
N LYS A 55 -22.47 -10.97 5.87
CA LYS A 55 -22.85 -11.99 6.83
C LYS A 55 -23.84 -12.99 6.25
N LYS A 56 -24.89 -12.52 5.57
CA LYS A 56 -25.93 -13.37 4.99
C LYS A 56 -25.46 -14.18 3.79
N HIS A 57 -24.73 -13.55 2.86
CA HIS A 57 -24.45 -14.14 1.56
C HIS A 57 -23.06 -14.77 1.42
N LYS A 58 -22.14 -14.52 2.38
CA LYS A 58 -20.83 -15.17 2.44
C LYS A 58 -20.65 -15.97 3.72
N TYR A 59 -20.60 -15.31 4.88
CA TYR A 59 -20.32 -15.95 6.15
C TYR A 59 -21.27 -17.12 6.47
N MET A 60 -22.60 -16.87 6.42
CA MET A 60 -23.60 -17.91 6.73
C MET A 60 -23.68 -19.01 5.69
N LYS A 61 -23.17 -18.80 4.48
CA LYS A 61 -23.16 -19.82 3.42
C LYS A 61 -21.97 -20.77 3.51
N ASP A 62 -20.90 -20.36 4.18
CA ASP A 62 -19.69 -21.16 4.33
C ASP A 62 -19.18 -21.12 5.78
N LEU A 63 -20.05 -21.47 6.71
CA LEU A 63 -19.77 -21.47 8.16
C LEU A 63 -18.53 -22.31 8.49
N GLU A 64 -18.37 -23.45 7.87
CA GLU A 64 -17.23 -24.35 8.13
C GLU A 64 -15.89 -23.67 7.81
N HIS A 65 -15.82 -22.93 6.71
CA HIS A 65 -14.64 -22.16 6.35
C HIS A 65 -14.33 -21.07 7.40
N TYR A 66 -15.35 -20.29 7.79
CA TYR A 66 -15.16 -19.21 8.77
C TYR A 66 -14.88 -19.73 10.18
N GLU A 67 -15.39 -20.89 10.56
CA GLU A 67 -15.04 -21.56 11.82
C GLU A 67 -13.57 -22.03 11.83
N LYS A 68 -13.04 -22.48 10.69
CA LYS A 68 -11.60 -22.79 10.52
C LYS A 68 -10.76 -21.52 10.65
N LEU A 69 -11.16 -20.44 9.97
CA LEU A 69 -10.47 -19.14 10.05
C LEU A 69 -10.47 -18.56 11.48
N ALA A 70 -11.52 -18.77 12.25
CA ALA A 70 -11.60 -18.33 13.65
C ALA A 70 -10.59 -19.06 14.56
N LYS A 71 -10.12 -20.25 14.18
CA LYS A 71 -9.14 -21.04 14.94
C LYS A 71 -7.69 -20.67 14.60
N GLY A 72 -7.44 -20.10 13.42
CA GLY A 72 -6.11 -19.71 12.96
C GLY A 72 -6.08 -19.28 11.52
N GLN A 73 -4.92 -18.80 11.08
CA GLN A 73 -4.68 -18.42 9.70
C GLN A 73 -3.43 -19.12 9.16
N ALA A 74 -3.46 -19.51 7.89
CA ALA A 74 -2.35 -20.12 7.18
C ALA A 74 -2.32 -19.63 5.71
N PRO A 75 -2.13 -18.31 5.49
CA PRO A 75 -2.13 -17.73 4.16
C PRO A 75 -0.94 -18.24 3.35
N LYS A 76 -1.14 -18.48 2.05
CA LYS A 76 -0.07 -18.83 1.13
C LYS A 76 0.68 -17.62 0.60
N PHE A 77 0.07 -16.45 0.70
CA PHE A 77 0.61 -15.19 0.19
C PHE A 77 0.79 -14.16 1.31
N MET A 78 1.90 -13.43 1.24
CA MET A 78 1.98 -12.07 1.76
C MET A 78 1.83 -11.11 0.59
N VAL A 79 0.93 -10.14 0.69
CA VAL A 79 0.74 -9.11 -0.33
C VAL A 79 1.10 -7.75 0.26
N ILE A 80 2.00 -7.03 -0.39
CA ILE A 80 2.37 -5.65 -0.04
C ILE A 80 1.87 -4.75 -1.17
N ALA A 81 0.88 -3.91 -0.88
CA ALA A 81 0.22 -3.09 -1.87
C ALA A 81 0.05 -1.64 -1.42
N CYS A 82 -0.29 -0.75 -2.36
CA CYS A 82 -0.52 0.65 -2.02
C CYS A 82 -1.79 0.83 -1.18
N ALA A 83 -1.74 1.82 -0.26
CA ALA A 83 -2.89 2.28 0.52
C ALA A 83 -3.95 3.02 -0.33
N ASP A 84 -3.69 3.31 -1.59
CA ASP A 84 -4.61 3.98 -2.52
C ASP A 84 -5.96 3.25 -2.56
N SER A 85 -7.04 4.01 -2.38
CA SER A 85 -8.40 3.46 -2.25
C SER A 85 -8.90 2.72 -3.49
N ARG A 86 -8.28 2.93 -4.65
CA ARG A 86 -8.66 2.37 -5.94
C ARG A 86 -8.06 0.98 -6.22
N VAL A 87 -7.07 0.55 -5.41
CA VAL A 87 -6.24 -0.63 -5.73
C VAL A 87 -6.23 -1.69 -4.62
N CYS A 88 -7.40 -2.03 -4.09
CA CYS A 88 -7.52 -3.07 -3.08
C CYS A 88 -7.18 -4.45 -3.66
N PRO A 89 -6.13 -5.15 -3.18
CA PRO A 89 -5.69 -6.43 -3.74
C PRO A 89 -6.77 -7.50 -3.74
N SER A 90 -7.57 -7.60 -2.66
CA SER A 90 -8.65 -8.57 -2.58
C SER A 90 -9.75 -8.32 -3.62
N SER A 91 -9.99 -7.04 -3.97
CA SER A 91 -10.97 -6.71 -5.01
C SER A 91 -10.44 -6.99 -6.42
N ILE A 92 -9.13 -6.75 -6.66
CA ILE A 92 -8.50 -6.86 -7.98
C ILE A 92 -8.16 -8.32 -8.30
N LEU A 93 -7.56 -9.04 -7.34
CA LEU A 93 -7.06 -10.40 -7.53
C LEU A 93 -7.97 -11.47 -6.93
N GLY A 94 -9.08 -11.06 -6.29
CA GLY A 94 -10.10 -11.98 -5.78
C GLY A 94 -9.70 -12.75 -4.52
N PHE A 95 -8.67 -12.33 -3.78
CA PHE A 95 -8.27 -13.00 -2.53
C PHE A 95 -9.44 -13.09 -1.55
N GLN A 96 -9.73 -14.31 -1.15
CA GLN A 96 -10.73 -14.60 -0.14
C GLN A 96 -10.13 -14.51 1.28
N PRO A 97 -10.96 -14.37 2.32
CA PRO A 97 -10.49 -14.39 3.71
C PRO A 97 -9.62 -15.62 3.99
N GLY A 98 -8.42 -15.40 4.55
CA GLY A 98 -7.47 -16.45 4.87
C GLY A 98 -6.41 -16.76 3.80
N GLU A 99 -6.58 -16.32 2.55
CA GLU A 99 -5.65 -16.64 1.45
C GLU A 99 -4.40 -15.77 1.43
N ALA A 100 -4.51 -14.51 1.84
CA ALA A 100 -3.41 -13.57 1.82
C ALA A 100 -3.28 -12.77 3.12
N PHE A 101 -2.05 -12.62 3.62
CA PHE A 101 -1.68 -11.66 4.66
C PHE A 101 -1.33 -10.34 3.99
N VAL A 102 -2.20 -9.33 4.12
CA VAL A 102 -2.13 -8.11 3.33
C VAL A 102 -1.61 -6.94 4.16
N VAL A 103 -0.53 -6.32 3.68
CA VAL A 103 -0.01 -5.03 4.17
C VAL A 103 -0.27 -3.96 3.13
N ARG A 104 -0.76 -2.81 3.56
CA ARG A 104 -0.98 -1.66 2.69
C ARG A 104 -0.28 -0.42 3.23
N ASN A 105 0.69 0.08 2.49
CA ASN A 105 1.40 1.32 2.82
C ASN A 105 1.39 2.29 1.63
N VAL A 106 1.79 3.54 1.83
CA VAL A 106 1.88 4.50 0.72
C VAL A 106 2.94 4.06 -0.27
N ALA A 107 2.56 3.92 -1.54
CA ALA A 107 3.41 3.50 -2.66
C ALA A 107 3.98 2.07 -2.56
N ASN A 108 3.35 1.16 -1.79
CA ASN A 108 3.72 -0.26 -1.71
C ASN A 108 5.23 -0.52 -1.50
N MET A 109 5.89 0.34 -0.75
CA MET A 109 7.34 0.29 -0.55
C MET A 109 7.74 -0.72 0.52
N VAL A 110 8.89 -1.38 0.28
CA VAL A 110 9.58 -2.21 1.27
C VAL A 110 10.90 -1.54 1.58
N PRO A 111 11.11 -1.02 2.81
CA PRO A 111 12.40 -0.51 3.24
C PRO A 111 13.45 -1.62 3.27
N PRO A 112 14.73 -1.35 3.02
CA PRO A 112 15.79 -2.31 3.27
C PRO A 112 15.94 -2.57 4.78
N TYR A 113 16.49 -3.73 5.14
CA TYR A 113 16.60 -4.18 6.54
C TYR A 113 17.34 -3.18 7.44
N GLU A 114 18.39 -2.57 6.93
CA GLU A 114 19.23 -1.59 7.63
C GLU A 114 18.54 -0.27 8.00
N ASN A 115 17.40 0.03 7.39
CA ASN A 115 16.62 1.22 7.74
C ASN A 115 15.95 1.13 9.12
N GLY A 116 16.08 -0.03 9.78
CA GLY A 116 15.49 -0.26 11.10
C GLY A 116 14.01 -0.60 11.09
N PRO A 117 13.37 -0.60 12.26
CA PRO A 117 12.01 -1.11 12.40
C PRO A 117 10.96 -0.21 11.74
N SER A 118 10.02 -0.84 11.04
CA SER A 118 8.81 -0.24 10.50
C SER A 118 7.64 -1.22 10.62
N GLU A 119 6.42 -0.75 10.45
CA GLU A 119 5.24 -1.61 10.41
C GLU A 119 5.36 -2.69 9.31
N THR A 120 5.87 -2.30 8.14
CA THR A 120 6.08 -3.23 7.02
C THR A 120 7.09 -4.32 7.37
N ASN A 121 8.18 -3.99 8.08
CA ASN A 121 9.21 -4.95 8.48
C ASN A 121 8.68 -5.95 9.53
N ALA A 122 7.92 -5.46 10.50
CA ALA A 122 7.30 -6.32 11.51
C ALA A 122 6.28 -7.28 10.89
N ALA A 123 5.47 -6.79 9.95
CA ALA A 123 4.52 -7.61 9.21
C ALA A 123 5.23 -8.65 8.33
N LEU A 124 6.36 -8.29 7.69
CA LEU A 124 7.18 -9.19 6.89
C LEU A 124 7.76 -10.32 7.74
N GLU A 125 8.33 -9.99 8.90
CA GLU A 125 8.85 -10.98 9.84
C GLU A 125 7.77 -11.96 10.29
N PHE A 126 6.61 -11.45 10.68
CA PHE A 126 5.48 -12.28 11.09
C PHE A 126 4.99 -13.20 9.96
N ALA A 127 4.85 -12.67 8.74
CA ALA A 127 4.39 -13.46 7.60
C ALA A 127 5.36 -14.59 7.23
N VAL A 128 6.67 -14.31 7.24
CA VAL A 128 7.70 -15.27 6.80
C VAL A 128 8.05 -16.25 7.91
N ASN A 129 8.22 -15.80 9.16
CA ASN A 129 8.71 -16.64 10.25
C ASN A 129 7.59 -17.33 11.02
N SER A 130 6.45 -16.69 11.21
CA SER A 130 5.33 -17.25 11.98
C SER A 130 4.29 -17.92 11.08
N LEU A 131 3.80 -17.23 10.05
CA LEU A 131 2.78 -17.76 9.15
C LEU A 131 3.36 -18.65 8.04
N LYS A 132 4.67 -18.57 7.77
CA LYS A 132 5.38 -19.39 6.78
C LYS A 132 4.75 -19.29 5.39
N VAL A 133 4.46 -18.06 4.95
CA VAL A 133 3.96 -17.83 3.60
C VAL A 133 4.95 -18.34 2.55
N GLU A 134 4.44 -18.87 1.46
CA GLU A 134 5.24 -19.44 0.36
C GLU A 134 5.55 -18.40 -0.73
N ASN A 135 4.80 -17.29 -0.74
CA ASN A 135 4.91 -16.26 -1.77
C ASN A 135 4.78 -14.87 -1.17
N ILE A 136 5.66 -13.95 -1.58
CA ILE A 136 5.51 -12.52 -1.34
C ILE A 136 5.23 -11.85 -2.67
N LEU A 137 4.16 -11.04 -2.74
CA LEU A 137 3.77 -10.27 -3.92
C LEU A 137 3.73 -8.79 -3.57
N VAL A 138 4.60 -7.99 -4.20
CA VAL A 138 4.60 -6.53 -4.11
C VAL A 138 3.86 -5.97 -5.31
N ILE A 139 2.79 -5.19 -5.09
CA ILE A 139 1.92 -4.69 -6.16
C ILE A 139 2.02 -3.17 -6.25
N GLY A 140 2.61 -2.68 -7.35
CA GLY A 140 2.53 -1.28 -7.77
C GLY A 140 1.29 -1.02 -8.61
N HIS A 141 1.02 0.25 -8.90
CA HIS A 141 -0.13 0.62 -9.73
C HIS A 141 0.08 1.94 -10.48
N SER A 142 -0.68 2.12 -11.54
CA SER A 142 -0.68 3.35 -12.32
C SER A 142 -1.16 4.55 -11.50
N ARG A 143 -0.64 5.75 -11.81
CA ARG A 143 -0.98 7.03 -11.18
C ARG A 143 -0.88 7.02 -9.64
N CYS A 144 0.18 6.41 -9.11
CA CYS A 144 0.44 6.35 -7.69
C CYS A 144 0.83 7.73 -7.14
N GLY A 145 0.03 8.23 -6.17
CA GLY A 145 0.29 9.54 -5.56
C GLY A 145 1.61 9.58 -4.78
N GLY A 146 1.99 8.49 -4.12
CA GLY A 146 3.27 8.41 -3.39
C GLY A 146 4.48 8.39 -4.32
N ILE A 147 4.41 7.72 -5.47
CA ILE A 147 5.46 7.77 -6.50
C ILE A 147 5.54 9.16 -7.12
N ARG A 148 4.40 9.80 -7.37
CA ARG A 148 4.40 11.18 -7.85
C ARG A 148 5.05 12.14 -6.84
N ALA A 149 4.78 11.97 -5.53
CA ALA A 149 5.45 12.74 -4.49
C ALA A 149 6.97 12.50 -4.50
N LEU A 150 7.42 11.25 -4.59
CA LEU A 150 8.84 10.88 -4.70
C LEU A 150 9.50 11.55 -5.90
N MET A 151 8.89 11.48 -7.08
CA MET A 151 9.42 12.07 -8.32
C MET A 151 9.46 13.60 -8.28
N SER A 152 8.59 14.23 -7.49
CA SER A 152 8.53 15.70 -7.31
C SER A 152 9.50 16.24 -6.25
N MET A 153 10.22 15.38 -5.51
CA MET A 153 11.20 15.83 -4.52
C MET A 153 12.35 16.60 -5.17
N HIS A 154 12.81 17.62 -4.49
CA HIS A 154 14.05 18.33 -4.87
C HIS A 154 15.27 17.54 -4.38
N ASP A 155 16.34 17.55 -5.16
CA ASP A 155 17.53 16.73 -4.87
C ASP A 155 18.32 17.28 -3.66
N ASP A 156 18.26 18.60 -3.39
CA ASP A 156 19.04 19.30 -2.38
C ASP A 156 18.23 19.66 -1.12
N VAL A 157 17.03 19.11 -0.95
CA VAL A 157 16.15 19.48 0.16
C VAL A 157 15.76 18.23 0.96
N GLU A 158 16.11 18.21 2.25
CA GLU A 158 15.65 17.17 3.16
C GLU A 158 14.12 17.17 3.26
N PRO A 159 13.50 15.99 3.34
CA PRO A 159 12.05 15.86 3.45
C PRO A 159 11.53 16.54 4.72
N SER A 160 10.69 17.57 4.56
CA SER A 160 10.07 18.31 5.69
C SER A 160 8.72 17.73 6.13
N SER A 161 8.23 16.67 5.48
CA SER A 161 6.94 16.04 5.78
C SER A 161 7.07 14.55 5.99
N LEU A 162 6.12 13.96 6.76
CA LEU A 162 6.08 12.51 7.00
C LEU A 162 5.97 11.71 5.70
N ILE A 163 5.20 12.22 4.73
CA ILE A 163 5.10 11.57 3.43
C ILE A 163 6.42 11.63 2.65
N GLY A 164 7.09 12.78 2.68
CA GLY A 164 8.42 12.94 2.06
C GLY A 164 9.43 11.98 2.67
N SER A 165 9.51 11.91 4.01
CA SER A 165 10.40 10.99 4.73
C SER A 165 10.09 9.52 4.42
N TRP A 166 8.82 9.16 4.27
CA TRP A 166 8.45 7.79 3.90
C TRP A 166 8.82 7.45 2.45
N VAL A 167 8.45 8.29 1.48
CA VAL A 167 8.71 7.98 0.06
C VAL A 167 10.18 8.02 -0.30
N SER A 168 11.05 8.62 0.52
CA SER A 168 12.51 8.58 0.34
C SER A 168 13.09 7.16 0.35
N VAL A 169 12.39 6.17 0.90
CA VAL A 169 12.69 4.73 0.71
C VAL A 169 12.81 4.33 -0.76
N GLY A 170 12.07 5.01 -1.64
CA GLY A 170 12.10 4.79 -3.09
C GLY A 170 13.15 5.59 -3.85
N MET A 171 14.11 6.24 -3.18
CA MET A 171 15.09 7.13 -3.85
C MET A 171 15.89 6.42 -4.93
N ASP A 172 16.28 5.17 -4.73
CA ASP A 172 16.98 4.37 -5.75
C ASP A 172 16.15 4.19 -7.02
N ALA A 173 14.85 3.96 -6.88
CA ALA A 173 13.94 3.86 -8.03
C ALA A 173 13.83 5.18 -8.78
N ARG A 174 13.81 6.31 -8.07
CA ARG A 174 13.81 7.65 -8.64
C ARG A 174 15.10 7.92 -9.42
N VAL A 175 16.26 7.63 -8.84
CA VAL A 175 17.58 7.82 -9.49
C VAL A 175 17.67 6.99 -10.77
N LYS A 176 17.31 5.71 -10.71
CA LYS A 176 17.30 4.82 -11.87
C LYS A 176 16.32 5.30 -12.94
N THR A 177 15.14 5.77 -12.53
CA THR A 177 14.16 6.33 -13.47
C THR A 177 14.70 7.59 -14.15
N LYS A 178 15.28 8.54 -13.41
CA LYS A 178 15.88 9.75 -13.97
C LYS A 178 17.01 9.40 -14.97
N ALA A 179 17.80 8.39 -14.68
CA ALA A 179 18.87 7.95 -15.59
C ALA A 179 18.32 7.31 -16.88
N ALA A 180 17.31 6.43 -16.77
CA ALA A 180 16.79 5.65 -17.89
C ALA A 180 15.72 6.38 -18.72
N ALA A 181 14.98 7.31 -18.14
CA ALA A 181 13.77 7.89 -18.70
C ALA A 181 13.75 9.43 -18.69
N HIS A 182 14.91 10.10 -18.57
CA HIS A 182 15.03 11.57 -18.53
C HIS A 182 14.42 12.29 -19.74
N PHE A 183 14.37 11.63 -20.88
CA PHE A 183 13.80 12.15 -22.14
C PHE A 183 12.26 12.07 -22.19
N LEU A 184 11.63 11.38 -21.26
CA LEU A 184 10.18 11.28 -21.18
C LEU A 184 9.59 12.47 -20.40
N ASN A 185 8.30 12.76 -20.63
CA ASN A 185 7.60 13.75 -19.83
C ASN A 185 7.41 13.24 -18.38
N PHE A 186 7.05 14.15 -17.45
CA PHE A 186 6.97 13.85 -16.03
C PHE A 186 5.99 12.69 -15.69
N ASP A 187 4.82 12.63 -16.35
CA ASP A 187 3.84 11.57 -16.08
C ASP A 187 4.34 10.20 -16.58
N GLN A 188 5.05 10.16 -17.70
CA GLN A 188 5.71 8.96 -18.21
C GLN A 188 6.89 8.52 -17.30
N GLN A 189 7.66 9.47 -16.77
CA GLN A 189 8.68 9.17 -15.76
C GLN A 189 8.06 8.60 -14.50
N CYS A 190 6.93 9.14 -14.01
CA CYS A 190 6.19 8.56 -12.87
C CYS A 190 5.77 7.12 -13.17
N LYS A 191 5.20 6.85 -14.35
CA LYS A 191 4.81 5.49 -14.76
C LYS A 191 6.01 4.53 -14.80
N HIS A 192 7.16 4.97 -15.24
CA HIS A 192 8.41 4.18 -15.20
C HIS A 192 8.84 3.92 -13.75
N CYS A 193 8.82 4.95 -12.90
CA CYS A 193 9.21 4.87 -11.50
C CYS A 193 8.28 3.96 -10.68
N GLU A 194 6.99 3.89 -11.01
CA GLU A 194 6.02 2.98 -10.36
C GLU A 194 6.48 1.52 -10.45
N LYS A 195 6.93 1.08 -11.62
CA LYS A 195 7.47 -0.29 -11.82
C LYS A 195 8.87 -0.46 -11.22
N GLU A 196 9.71 0.53 -11.36
CA GLU A 196 11.07 0.48 -10.80
C GLU A 196 11.06 0.48 -9.27
N SER A 197 10.11 1.16 -8.64
CA SER A 197 9.90 1.10 -7.19
C SER A 197 9.49 -0.30 -6.71
N VAL A 198 8.68 -1.02 -7.49
CA VAL A 198 8.41 -2.44 -7.20
C VAL A 198 9.71 -3.24 -7.28
N ASN A 199 10.49 -3.09 -8.34
CA ASN A 199 11.76 -3.80 -8.50
C ASN A 199 12.73 -3.53 -7.34
N CYS A 200 12.87 -2.27 -6.90
CA CYS A 200 13.68 -1.91 -5.73
C CYS A 200 13.14 -2.58 -4.46
N SER A 201 11.82 -2.58 -4.26
CA SER A 201 11.19 -3.26 -3.11
C SER A 201 11.45 -4.77 -3.11
N LEU A 202 11.44 -5.43 -4.30
CA LEU A 202 11.78 -6.86 -4.39
C LEU A 202 13.25 -7.11 -4.01
N VAL A 203 14.17 -6.24 -4.42
CA VAL A 203 15.59 -6.35 -4.04
C VAL A 203 15.76 -6.10 -2.54
N ASN A 204 15.06 -5.11 -1.98
CA ASN A 204 15.09 -4.81 -0.55
C ASN A 204 14.58 -5.99 0.30
N LEU A 205 13.64 -6.80 -0.18
CA LEU A 205 13.23 -8.03 0.49
C LEU A 205 14.39 -9.00 0.71
N LEU A 206 15.36 -9.05 -0.19
CA LEU A 206 16.54 -9.91 -0.06
C LEU A 206 17.59 -9.37 0.95
N SER A 207 17.44 -8.13 1.44
CA SER A 207 18.29 -7.62 2.53
C SER A 207 17.93 -8.20 3.90
N TYR A 208 16.73 -8.80 4.04
CA TYR A 208 16.30 -9.48 5.25
C TYR A 208 16.89 -10.89 5.32
N PRO A 209 17.75 -11.24 6.30
CA PRO A 209 18.48 -12.51 6.34
C PRO A 209 17.56 -13.74 6.26
N TRP A 210 16.42 -13.71 6.94
CA TRP A 210 15.46 -14.82 6.94
C TRP A 210 14.66 -14.95 5.63
N VAL A 211 14.46 -13.85 4.90
CA VAL A 211 13.85 -13.87 3.55
C VAL A 211 14.84 -14.46 2.56
N GLU A 212 16.09 -13.95 2.57
CA GLU A 212 17.13 -14.42 1.68
C GLU A 212 17.39 -15.93 1.86
N GLU A 213 17.44 -16.41 3.10
CA GLU A 213 17.62 -17.82 3.42
C GLU A 213 16.50 -18.67 2.81
N LYS A 214 15.24 -18.30 3.02
CA LYS A 214 14.09 -19.06 2.51
C LYS A 214 14.00 -19.04 0.99
N VAL A 215 14.33 -17.93 0.36
CA VAL A 215 14.40 -17.83 -1.11
C VAL A 215 15.49 -18.73 -1.66
N ARG A 216 16.67 -18.75 -1.03
CA ARG A 216 17.78 -19.62 -1.42
C ARG A 216 17.45 -21.10 -1.27
N ASN A 217 16.67 -21.46 -0.26
CA ASN A 217 16.23 -22.83 -0.02
C ASN A 217 15.05 -23.25 -0.91
N GLY A 218 14.46 -22.34 -1.69
CA GLY A 218 13.28 -22.61 -2.52
C GLY A 218 11.97 -22.71 -1.73
N GLU A 219 11.96 -22.24 -0.47
CA GLU A 219 10.77 -22.23 0.40
C GLU A 219 9.90 -21.00 0.20
N LEU A 220 10.45 -19.92 -0.37
CA LEU A 220 9.80 -18.64 -0.55
C LEU A 220 10.07 -18.09 -1.95
N ASN A 221 9.02 -17.64 -2.64
CA ASN A 221 9.11 -16.96 -3.91
C ASN A 221 8.76 -15.46 -3.75
N ILE A 222 9.47 -14.61 -4.49
CA ILE A 222 9.25 -13.17 -4.49
C ILE A 222 8.75 -12.73 -5.85
N HIS A 223 7.60 -12.04 -5.86
CA HIS A 223 6.93 -11.61 -7.08
C HIS A 223 6.67 -10.11 -7.08
N GLY A 224 6.80 -9.50 -8.24
CA GLY A 224 6.31 -8.15 -8.53
C GLY A 224 5.00 -8.22 -9.29
N GLY A 225 4.13 -7.27 -9.03
CA GLY A 225 2.90 -7.05 -9.76
C GLY A 225 2.74 -5.57 -10.09
N TYR A 226 2.08 -5.26 -11.19
CA TYR A 226 1.72 -3.90 -11.56
C TYR A 226 0.31 -3.87 -12.12
N TYR A 227 -0.58 -3.16 -11.42
CA TYR A 227 -1.96 -2.96 -11.84
C TYR A 227 -2.10 -1.61 -12.54
N ASP A 228 -2.37 -1.62 -13.84
CA ASP A 228 -2.75 -0.42 -14.57
C ASP A 228 -4.27 -0.30 -14.57
N PHE A 229 -4.82 0.53 -13.70
CA PHE A 229 -6.28 0.71 -13.61
C PHE A 229 -6.83 1.64 -14.70
N VAL A 230 -5.99 2.18 -15.58
CA VAL A 230 -6.44 2.99 -16.72
C VAL A 230 -7.01 2.10 -17.82
N ASP A 231 -6.34 0.98 -18.08
CA ASP A 231 -6.76 -0.02 -19.07
C ASP A 231 -7.20 -1.36 -18.47
N CYS A 232 -7.18 -1.44 -17.12
CA CYS A 232 -7.54 -2.65 -16.36
C CYS A 232 -6.65 -3.86 -16.69
N SER A 233 -5.35 -3.63 -16.86
CA SER A 233 -4.38 -4.68 -17.11
C SER A 233 -3.54 -4.96 -15.85
N PHE A 234 -3.03 -6.19 -15.76
CA PHE A 234 -2.13 -6.61 -14.68
C PHE A 234 -0.90 -7.29 -15.26
N GLU A 235 0.28 -6.82 -14.85
CA GLU A 235 1.56 -7.43 -15.18
C GLU A 235 2.13 -8.11 -13.93
N LYS A 236 2.61 -9.36 -14.06
CA LYS A 236 3.26 -10.13 -12.98
C LYS A 236 4.63 -10.58 -13.42
N TRP A 237 5.61 -10.54 -12.51
CA TRP A 237 6.95 -11.12 -12.73
C TRP A 237 7.50 -11.74 -11.45
N THR A 238 8.52 -12.58 -11.58
CA THR A 238 9.18 -13.25 -10.45
C THR A 238 10.63 -12.77 -10.37
N LEU A 239 11.08 -12.45 -9.14
CA LEU A 239 12.47 -12.18 -8.85
C LEU A 239 13.20 -13.52 -8.75
N TYR A 240 14.28 -13.66 -9.50
CA TYR A 240 15.13 -14.83 -9.51
C TYR A 240 16.55 -14.44 -9.08
N LYS A 241 17.11 -15.17 -8.11
CA LYS A 241 18.49 -15.03 -7.68
C LYS A 241 19.29 -16.24 -8.20
N GLU A 242 20.30 -16.01 -9.02
CA GLU A 242 21.17 -17.07 -9.48
C GLU A 242 22.06 -17.54 -8.32
N ASN A 243 21.95 -18.80 -7.96
CA ASN A 243 22.82 -19.43 -6.98
C ASN A 243 24.18 -19.75 -7.63
N ASN A 244 25.09 -18.79 -7.65
CA ASN A 244 26.47 -19.06 -8.01
C ASN A 244 27.21 -19.59 -6.77
N MET A 245 27.60 -20.87 -6.80
CA MET A 245 28.40 -21.52 -5.72
C MET A 245 29.75 -20.83 -5.45
N LYS A 246 30.22 -19.94 -6.32
CA LYS A 246 31.55 -19.31 -6.24
C LYS A 246 31.54 -17.86 -5.78
N ASP A 247 30.38 -17.22 -5.77
CA ASP A 247 30.30 -15.79 -5.43
C ASP A 247 29.05 -15.52 -4.59
N LYS A 248 29.22 -14.94 -3.39
CA LYS A 248 28.08 -14.57 -2.52
C LYS A 248 27.22 -13.45 -3.09
N SER A 249 27.65 -12.83 -4.19
CA SER A 249 26.91 -11.80 -4.94
C SER A 249 26.07 -12.41 -6.06
N GLY A 250 25.10 -13.25 -5.76
CA GLY A 250 24.21 -13.84 -6.77
C GLY A 250 23.52 -12.76 -7.61
N LYS A 251 23.65 -12.87 -8.95
CA LYS A 251 22.98 -11.95 -9.89
C LYS A 251 21.46 -12.09 -9.76
N VAL A 252 20.81 -10.97 -9.53
CA VAL A 252 19.35 -10.92 -9.47
C VAL A 252 18.79 -10.59 -10.86
N SER A 253 17.80 -11.35 -11.30
CA SER A 253 17.10 -11.16 -12.58
C SER A 253 15.60 -11.30 -12.42
N VAL A 254 14.85 -10.80 -13.40
CA VAL A 254 13.40 -10.92 -13.48
C VAL A 254 13.06 -11.99 -14.50
N LYS A 255 12.21 -12.96 -14.12
CA LYS A 255 11.72 -14.04 -14.98
C LYS A 255 10.18 -14.16 -14.89
N ASP A 256 9.61 -15.03 -15.70
CA ASP A 256 8.19 -15.42 -15.68
C ASP A 256 7.25 -14.21 -15.76
N ARG A 257 7.57 -13.29 -16.69
CA ARG A 257 6.74 -12.11 -16.94
C ARG A 257 5.47 -12.53 -17.66
N ALA A 258 4.32 -12.23 -17.05
CA ALA A 258 3.00 -12.50 -17.58
C ALA A 258 2.15 -11.23 -17.60
N PHE A 259 1.30 -11.09 -18.62
CA PHE A 259 0.37 -9.98 -18.79
C PHE A 259 -1.05 -10.52 -18.83
N TRP A 260 -1.94 -9.91 -18.06
CA TRP A 260 -3.36 -10.24 -17.98
C TRP A 260 -4.17 -9.01 -18.43
N PHE A 261 -5.06 -9.20 -19.40
CA PHE A 261 -5.88 -8.16 -20.03
C PHE A 261 -7.37 -8.47 -19.90
#